data_695f76c13ac88b5e67aec40044cf7f99
#
_entry.id   695f76c13ac88b5e67aec40044cf7f99
#
_cell.length_a   1.000
_cell.length_b   1.000
_cell.length_c   1.000
_cell.angle_alpha   90.00
_cell.angle_beta   90.00
_cell.angle_gamma   90.00
#
_symmetry.space_group_name_H-M   'P 1'
#
loop_
_entity.id
_entity.type
_entity.pdbx_description
1 polymer ?
#
loop_
_entity_poly.entity_id
_entity_poly.type
_entity_poly.pdbx_seq_one_letter_code
_entity_poly.pdbx_strand_id
1 'polypeptide(L)'
;LAAVIIPLVRQEYNITQLMAPPATESSQEHRIKELAAEFSLSARETEIVMLIARGFTTDNVAKKLVISPYTVNTHIRHVYEKVGIHKRSELIDYINRTGSEDDKA
;
A
#
# COMPACT_ATOMS: atom_id res chain seq x y z
N LEU A 1 29.99 -14.08 -11.51
CA LEU A 1 29.86 -14.37 -10.85
C LEU A 1 28.99 -14.42 -9.78
N ALA A 2 29.36 -14.87 -8.85
CA ALA A 2 28.57 -15.09 -7.77
C ALA A 2 27.88 -13.85 -7.41
N ALA A 3 28.54 -12.90 -7.38
CA ALA A 3 27.96 -11.73 -6.94
C ALA A 3 26.73 -11.44 -7.65
N VAL A 4 26.78 -11.72 -8.79
CA VAL A 4 25.68 -11.46 -9.55
C VAL A 4 24.60 -12.25 -9.10
N ILE A 5 24.94 -13.38 -8.72
CA ILE A 5 24.03 -14.24 -8.31
C ILE A 5 23.30 -13.80 -7.20
N ILE A 6 23.90 -13.18 -6.30
CA ILE A 6 23.21 -12.82 -5.20
C ILE A 6 21.94 -12.27 -5.40
N PRO A 7 21.83 -11.34 -6.09
CA PRO A 7 20.56 -10.81 -6.25
C PRO A 7 19.79 -11.81 -6.96
N LEU A 8 20.46 -12.70 -7.57
CA LEU A 8 19.76 -13.65 -8.24
C LEU A 8 18.89 -14.43 -7.42
N VAL A 9 19.25 -14.68 -6.30
CA VAL A 9 18.48 -15.43 -5.42
C VAL A 9 17.13 -14.87 -5.42
N ARG A 10 17.03 -13.65 -5.23
CA ARG A 10 15.76 -13.09 -5.20
C ARG A 10 15.20 -13.12 -6.54
N GLN A 11 16.00 -13.15 -7.52
CA GLN A 11 15.49 -13.17 -8.81
C GLN A 11 14.83 -14.43 -9.13
N GLU A 12 15.28 -15.49 -8.62
CA GLU A 12 14.63 -16.72 -8.86
C GLU A 12 13.26 -16.63 -8.33
N TYR A 13 13.12 -16.03 -7.20
CA TYR A 13 11.85 -15.91 -6.60
C TYR A 13 11.01 -15.05 -7.51
N ASN A 14 11.60 -14.06 -8.11
CA ASN A 14 10.87 -13.21 -8.99
C ASN A 14 10.40 -13.93 -10.21
N ILE A 15 11.15 -14.80 -10.72
CA ILE A 15 10.77 -15.54 -11.86
C ILE A 15 9.52 -16.32 -11.55
N THR A 16 9.46 -16.88 -10.40
CA THR A 16 8.31 -17.60 -10.00
C THR A 16 7.12 -16.68 -9.99
N GLN A 17 7.33 -15.48 -9.54
CA GLN A 17 6.25 -14.55 -9.49
C GLN A 17 5.83 -14.14 -10.86
N LEU A 18 6.73 -14.08 -11.77
CA LEU A 18 6.37 -13.71 -13.10
C LEU A 18 5.47 -14.75 -13.71
N MET A 19 5.64 -15.96 -13.32
CA MET A 19 4.80 -16.98 -13.84
C MET A 19 3.49 -17.00 -13.12
N ALA A 20 3.42 -16.38 -12.00
CA ALA A 20 2.19 -16.37 -11.27
C ALA A 20 1.26 -15.37 -11.91
N PRO A 21 0.02 -15.57 -11.80
CA PRO A 21 -0.93 -14.68 -12.40
C PRO A 21 -0.82 -13.32 -11.81
N PRO A 22 -0.81 -12.37 -12.61
CA PRO A 22 -0.71 -11.02 -12.16
C PRO A 22 -1.90 -10.60 -11.37
N ALA A 23 -2.87 -11.38 -11.39
CA ALA A 23 -4.05 -11.04 -10.66
C ALA A 23 -3.78 -10.91 -9.20
N THR A 24 -2.63 -11.29 -8.78
CA THR A 24 -2.35 -11.21 -7.37
C THR A 24 -2.31 -9.77 -6.89
N GLU A 25 -2.13 -8.86 -7.78
CA GLU A 25 -2.09 -7.47 -7.35
C GLU A 25 -3.16 -6.69 -8.08
N SER A 26 -4.12 -6.15 -7.35
CA SER A 26 -5.18 -5.38 -7.96
C SER A 26 -4.64 -4.03 -8.38
N SER A 27 -5.36 -3.34 -9.22
CA SER A 27 -4.94 -2.02 -9.63
C SER A 27 -4.97 -1.08 -8.43
N GLN A 28 -5.85 -1.31 -7.49
CA GLN A 28 -5.89 -0.47 -6.33
C GLN A 28 -4.63 -0.65 -5.49
N GLU A 29 -4.19 -1.89 -5.34
CA GLU A 29 -2.97 -2.15 -4.61
C GLU A 29 -1.79 -1.49 -5.29
N HIS A 30 -1.76 -1.53 -6.59
CA HIS A 30 -0.67 -0.93 -7.33
C HIS A 30 -0.65 0.58 -7.10
N ARG A 31 -1.81 1.21 -7.13
CA ARG A 31 -1.87 2.64 -6.90
C ARG A 31 -1.44 3.00 -5.48
N ILE A 32 -1.78 2.16 -4.52
CA ILE A 32 -1.37 2.41 -3.16
C ILE A 32 0.14 2.28 -3.02
N LYS A 33 0.74 1.34 -3.71
CA LYS A 33 2.19 1.20 -3.67
C LYS A 33 2.85 2.42 -4.29
N GLU A 34 2.28 2.95 -5.33
CA GLU A 34 2.82 4.15 -5.95
C GLU A 34 2.69 5.33 -5.00
N LEU A 35 1.57 5.42 -4.33
CA LEU A 35 1.36 6.49 -3.37
C LEU A 35 2.37 6.36 -2.25
N ALA A 36 2.60 5.16 -1.78
CA ALA A 36 3.54 4.92 -0.69
C ALA A 36 4.94 5.35 -1.09
N ALA A 37 5.32 5.08 -2.32
CA ALA A 37 6.64 5.48 -2.79
C ALA A 37 6.72 7.00 -2.92
N GLU A 38 5.68 7.60 -3.42
CA GLU A 38 5.66 9.04 -3.62
C GLU A 38 5.76 9.82 -2.32
N PHE A 39 5.04 9.37 -1.31
CA PHE A 39 5.00 10.08 -0.05
C PHE A 39 5.82 9.44 1.06
N SER A 40 6.62 8.46 0.70
CA SER A 40 7.52 7.81 1.65
C SER A 40 6.80 7.20 2.84
N LEU A 41 5.74 6.48 2.58
CA LEU A 41 5.04 5.82 3.65
C LEU A 41 5.84 4.62 4.13
N SER A 42 5.77 4.36 5.42
CA SER A 42 6.47 3.20 5.95
C SER A 42 5.71 1.93 5.57
N ALA A 43 6.32 0.79 5.79
CA ALA A 43 5.68 -0.47 5.48
C ALA A 43 4.38 -0.62 6.24
N ARG A 44 4.38 -0.26 7.52
CA ARG A 44 3.18 -0.39 8.32
C ARG A 44 2.11 0.60 7.86
N GLU A 45 2.51 1.80 7.50
CA GLU A 45 1.56 2.78 7.02
C GLU A 45 0.92 2.30 5.73
N THR A 46 1.72 1.69 4.87
CA THR A 46 1.20 1.16 3.61
C THR A 46 0.21 0.03 3.86
N GLU A 47 0.51 -0.85 4.80
CA GLU A 47 -0.41 -1.92 5.14
C GLU A 47 -1.74 -1.35 5.61
N ILE A 48 -1.68 -0.34 6.43
CA ILE A 48 -2.90 0.25 6.97
C ILE A 48 -3.70 0.90 5.85
N VAL A 49 -3.04 1.59 4.95
CA VAL A 49 -3.74 2.21 3.84
C VAL A 49 -4.43 1.14 2.99
N MET A 50 -3.78 0.03 2.78
CA MET A 50 -4.40 -1.03 2.00
C MET A 50 -5.64 -1.59 2.67
N LEU A 51 -5.61 -1.73 3.98
CA LEU A 51 -6.77 -2.23 4.70
C LEU A 51 -7.90 -1.21 4.68
N ILE A 52 -7.57 0.06 4.82
CA ILE A 52 -8.58 1.10 4.77
C ILE A 52 -9.23 1.10 3.41
N ALA A 53 -8.45 0.94 2.36
CA ALA A 53 -8.99 0.94 1.01
C ALA A 53 -9.94 -0.22 0.79
N ARG A 54 -9.76 -1.29 1.55
CA ARG A 54 -10.65 -2.43 1.44
C ARG A 54 -11.89 -2.27 2.30
N GLY A 55 -11.99 -1.17 3.02
CA GLY A 55 -13.16 -0.91 3.85
C GLY A 55 -13.03 -1.28 5.31
N PHE A 56 -11.85 -1.61 5.76
CA PHE A 56 -11.66 -1.96 7.16
C PHE A 56 -11.83 -0.73 8.04
N THR A 57 -12.46 -0.92 9.19
CA THR A 57 -12.57 0.17 10.15
C THR A 57 -11.28 0.19 10.96
N THR A 58 -11.09 1.25 11.73
CA THR A 58 -9.91 1.35 12.57
C THR A 58 -9.82 0.15 13.51
N ASP A 59 -10.93 -0.24 14.11
CA ASP A 59 -10.93 -1.37 15.02
C ASP A 59 -10.56 -2.66 14.31
N ASN A 60 -11.06 -2.85 13.11
CA ASN A 60 -10.76 -4.06 12.38
C ASN A 60 -9.31 -4.09 11.92
N VAL A 61 -8.76 -2.94 11.57
CA VAL A 61 -7.35 -2.85 11.22
C VAL A 61 -6.51 -3.23 12.44
N ALA A 62 -6.91 -2.71 13.60
CA ALA A 62 -6.17 -2.99 14.82
C ALA A 62 -6.15 -4.48 15.11
N LYS A 63 -7.30 -5.14 14.92
CA LYS A 63 -7.37 -6.56 15.18
C LYS A 63 -6.54 -7.33 14.18
N LYS A 64 -6.60 -6.92 12.93
CA LYS A 64 -5.88 -7.63 11.89
C LYS A 64 -4.38 -7.54 12.10
N LEU A 65 -3.89 -6.40 12.49
CA LEU A 65 -2.47 -6.18 12.68
C LEU A 65 -1.99 -6.44 14.10
N VAL A 66 -2.91 -6.74 14.97
CA VAL A 66 -2.60 -7.06 16.37
C VAL A 66 -1.91 -5.88 17.06
N ILE A 67 -2.49 -4.72 16.92
CA ILE A 67 -2.00 -3.51 17.58
C ILE A 67 -3.23 -2.77 18.11
N SER A 68 -3.01 -1.77 18.92
CA SER A 68 -4.13 -1.05 19.49
C SER A 68 -4.75 -0.09 18.48
N PRO A 69 -6.03 0.23 18.65
CA PRO A 69 -6.65 1.22 17.77
C PRO A 69 -5.96 2.58 17.88
N TYR A 70 -5.41 2.88 19.03
CA TYR A 70 -4.71 4.13 19.20
C TYR A 70 -3.49 4.16 18.28
N THR A 71 -2.78 3.05 18.21
CA THR A 71 -1.60 2.96 17.35
C THR A 71 -2.02 3.06 15.88
N VAL A 72 -3.14 2.43 15.52
CA VAL A 72 -3.63 2.53 14.16
C VAL A 72 -3.92 3.98 13.83
N ASN A 73 -4.58 4.69 14.73
CA ASN A 73 -4.91 6.09 14.49
C ASN A 73 -3.66 6.95 14.37
N THR A 74 -2.63 6.63 15.10
CA THR A 74 -1.39 7.37 15.01
C THR A 74 -0.77 7.18 13.63
N HIS A 75 -0.79 5.97 13.13
CA HIS A 75 -0.26 5.71 11.79
C HIS A 75 -1.11 6.41 10.73
N ILE A 76 -2.42 6.40 10.90
CA ILE A 76 -3.30 7.05 9.95
C ILE A 76 -3.03 8.54 9.93
N ARG A 77 -2.81 9.13 11.10
CA ARG A 77 -2.53 10.54 11.14
C ARG A 77 -1.24 10.86 10.41
N HIS A 78 -0.25 10.02 10.56
CA HIS A 78 1.02 10.24 9.87
C HIS A 78 0.82 10.15 8.35
N VAL A 79 -0.01 9.21 7.91
CA VAL A 79 -0.28 9.08 6.48
C VAL A 79 -0.96 10.35 5.98
N TYR A 80 -1.95 10.83 6.72
CA TYR A 80 -2.66 12.02 6.31
C TYR A 80 -1.70 13.21 6.21
N GLU A 81 -0.78 13.32 7.15
CA GLU A 81 0.16 14.42 7.13
C GLU A 81 1.10 14.31 5.95
N LYS A 82 1.55 13.10 5.63
CA LYS A 82 2.48 12.91 4.53
C LYS A 82 1.81 13.17 3.19
N VAL A 83 0.58 12.76 3.05
CA VAL A 83 -0.13 12.92 1.78
C VAL A 83 -0.76 14.31 1.67
N GLY A 84 -1.00 14.96 2.78
CA GLY A 84 -1.58 16.30 2.76
C GLY A 84 -3.09 16.28 2.74
N ILE A 85 -3.69 15.29 3.39
CA ILE A 85 -5.14 15.19 3.45
C ILE A 85 -5.57 15.19 4.89
N HIS A 86 -6.87 15.27 5.13
CA HIS A 86 -7.40 15.42 6.49
C HIS A 86 -8.41 14.37 6.90
N LYS A 87 -8.89 13.56 6.00
CA LYS A 87 -9.86 12.55 6.39
C LYS A 87 -9.84 11.36 5.44
N ARG A 88 -10.50 10.32 5.92
CA ARG A 88 -10.49 9.05 5.22
C ARG A 88 -11.03 9.12 3.81
N SER A 89 -12.11 9.86 3.62
CA SER A 89 -12.69 9.96 2.31
C SER A 89 -11.73 10.61 1.31
N GLU A 90 -10.92 11.54 1.78
CA GLU A 90 -9.95 12.17 0.91
C GLU A 90 -8.89 11.17 0.48
N LEU A 91 -8.51 10.29 1.39
CA LEU A 91 -7.52 9.29 1.06
C LEU A 91 -8.05 8.35 -0.02
N ILE A 92 -9.27 7.90 0.16
CA ILE A 92 -9.88 6.99 -0.79
C ILE A 92 -10.06 7.67 -2.13
N ASP A 93 -10.47 8.93 -2.12
CA ASP A 93 -10.62 9.67 -3.35
C ASP A 93 -9.27 9.84 -4.06
N TYR A 94 -8.23 10.07 -3.29
CA TYR A 94 -6.92 10.24 -3.87
C TYR A 94 -6.50 8.96 -4.60
N ILE A 95 -6.70 7.83 -3.96
CA ILE A 95 -6.33 6.57 -4.55
C ILE A 95 -7.13 6.33 -5.83
N ASN A 96 -8.42 6.56 -5.78
CA ASN A 96 -9.27 6.32 -6.93
C ASN A 96 -9.05 7.31 -8.04
N ARG A 97 -8.79 8.55 -7.68
CA ARG A 97 -8.62 9.58 -8.68
C ARG A 97 -7.34 9.38 -9.47
N THR A 98 -6.29 8.93 -8.81
CA THR A 98 -5.05 8.69 -9.48
C THR A 98 -5.27 7.68 -10.60
N GLY A 99 -6.01 6.62 -10.32
CA GLY A 99 -6.30 5.65 -11.33
C GLY A 99 -7.16 6.21 -12.44
N SER A 100 -8.10 7.05 -12.07
CA SER A 100 -8.98 7.62 -13.07
C SER A 100 -8.24 8.55 -13.99
N GLU A 101 -7.33 9.29 -13.47
CA GLU A 101 -6.59 10.21 -14.27
C GLU A 101 -5.79 9.45 -15.30
N ASP A 102 -5.23 8.34 -14.91
CA ASP A 102 -4.47 7.55 -15.83
C ASP A 102 -5.39 7.08 -16.95
N ASP A 103 -6.58 6.70 -16.62
CA ASP A 103 -7.50 6.23 -17.61
C ASP A 103 -7.87 7.34 -18.58
N LYS A 104 -7.96 8.52 -18.11
CA LYS A 104 -8.35 9.60 -18.96
C LYS A 104 -7.23 9.99 -19.87
N ALA A 105 -6.05 9.82 -19.40
CA ALA A 105 -4.92 10.19 -20.20
C ALA A 105 -4.79 9.25 -21.36
#